data_44d300919f011b735c27178d9a7043f9
#
_entry.id   44d300919f011b735c27178d9a7043f9
#
_cell.length_a   1.000
_cell.length_b   1.000
_cell.length_c   1.000
_cell.angle_alpha   90.00
_cell.angle_beta   90.00
_cell.angle_gamma   90.00
#
_symmetry.space_group_name_H-M   'P 1'
#
loop_
_entity.id
_entity.type
_entity.pdbx_description
1 polymer ?
#
loop_
_entity_poly.entity_id
_entity_poly.type
_entity_poly.pdbx_seq_one_letter_code
_entity_poly.pdbx_strand_id
1 'polypeptide(L)'
;MIQNNLHNPISLEEIKNKLTAYGMKATHQRLVVYNSLQRMCFHPSAEEVYSNIHPENPSISLATVYNTLDSFVEAKLITKVSSEAGKSRYDFNTVHHHHIHLTNTDEIIDYHDTELQQLIIGYLEKKKISNLVISDLQLHIKAQKINPEREIHIK
;
A
#
# COMPACT_ATOMS: atom_id res chain seq x y z
N MET A 1 -4.87 14.94 6.02
CA MET A 1 -5.11 14.08 7.21
C MET A 1 -4.32 12.79 7.03
N ILE A 2 -3.31 12.53 7.86
CA ILE A 2 -2.76 11.18 7.93
C ILE A 2 -3.85 10.35 8.59
N GLN A 3 -4.62 9.64 7.80
CA GLN A 3 -5.35 8.52 8.35
C GLN A 3 -4.32 7.40 8.52
N ASN A 4 -3.84 7.20 9.76
CA ASN A 4 -3.54 5.84 10.15
C ASN A 4 -4.85 5.09 9.89
N ASN A 5 -4.95 4.47 8.72
CA ASN A 5 -6.07 3.62 8.38
C ASN A 5 -6.00 2.43 9.34
N LEU A 6 -6.51 2.64 10.56
CA LEU A 6 -7.04 1.59 11.40
C LEU A 6 -8.25 1.03 10.64
N HIS A 7 -7.97 0.36 9.51
CA HIS A 7 -8.95 -0.56 8.98
C HIS A 7 -9.15 -1.59 10.08
N ASN A 8 -10.34 -1.62 10.66
CA ASN A 8 -10.70 -2.74 11.51
C ASN A 8 -10.44 -4.00 10.68
N PRO A 9 -9.53 -4.87 11.11
CA PRO A 9 -9.20 -6.06 10.34
C PRO A 9 -10.48 -6.87 10.14
N ILE A 10 -10.78 -7.17 8.88
CA ILE A 10 -11.92 -8.00 8.53
C ILE A 10 -11.66 -9.45 8.94
N SER A 11 -12.74 -10.19 9.17
CA SER A 11 -12.69 -11.60 9.54
C SER A 11 -12.13 -12.49 8.41
N LEU A 12 -11.71 -13.71 8.74
CA LEU A 12 -11.24 -14.67 7.75
C LEU A 12 -12.32 -15.02 6.69
N GLU A 13 -13.59 -15.03 7.09
CA GLU A 13 -14.70 -15.27 6.15
C GLU A 13 -14.85 -14.10 5.17
N GLU A 14 -14.73 -12.88 5.65
CA GLU A 14 -14.76 -11.69 4.78
C GLU A 14 -13.54 -11.65 3.85
N ILE A 15 -12.34 -12.05 4.32
CA ILE A 15 -11.15 -12.19 3.45
C ILE A 15 -11.42 -13.22 2.35
N LYS A 16 -11.97 -14.38 2.70
CA LYS A 16 -12.31 -15.44 1.74
C LYS A 16 -13.28 -14.93 0.67
N ASN A 17 -14.33 -14.23 1.09
CA ASN A 17 -15.31 -13.64 0.18
C ASN A 17 -14.66 -12.59 -0.73
N LYS A 18 -13.77 -11.76 -0.17
CA LYS A 18 -13.05 -10.75 -0.93
C LYS A 18 -12.11 -11.38 -1.96
N LEU A 19 -11.31 -12.39 -1.59
CA LEU A 19 -10.45 -13.11 -2.53
C LEU A 19 -11.27 -13.71 -3.68
N THR A 20 -12.41 -14.34 -3.37
CA THR A 20 -13.29 -14.93 -4.36
C THR A 20 -13.89 -13.87 -5.30
N ALA A 21 -14.28 -12.71 -4.79
CA ALA A 21 -14.79 -11.59 -5.58
C ALA A 21 -13.76 -11.05 -6.59
N TYR A 22 -12.46 -11.17 -6.26
CA TYR A 22 -11.35 -10.84 -7.17
C TYR A 22 -10.89 -12.03 -8.03
N GLY A 23 -11.69 -13.10 -8.13
CA GLY A 23 -11.42 -14.27 -8.97
C GLY A 23 -10.32 -15.19 -8.43
N MET A 24 -10.00 -15.09 -7.15
CA MET A 24 -8.90 -15.84 -6.53
C MET A 24 -9.44 -16.97 -5.66
N LYS A 25 -8.76 -18.15 -5.71
CA LYS A 25 -9.05 -19.22 -4.74
C LYS A 25 -8.55 -18.80 -3.36
N ALA A 26 -9.38 -18.95 -2.34
CA ALA A 26 -9.05 -18.68 -0.94
C ALA A 26 -8.24 -19.84 -0.33
N THR A 27 -6.99 -20.00 -0.75
CA THR A 27 -6.08 -20.99 -0.18
C THR A 27 -5.57 -20.54 1.20
N HIS A 28 -5.10 -21.47 2.02
CA HIS A 28 -4.55 -21.16 3.34
C HIS A 28 -3.46 -20.09 3.27
N GLN A 29 -2.51 -20.20 2.36
CA GLN A 29 -1.42 -19.24 2.20
C GLN A 29 -1.95 -17.83 1.88
N ARG A 30 -2.93 -17.71 0.97
CA ARG A 30 -3.53 -16.42 0.62
C ARG A 30 -4.27 -15.80 1.79
N LEU A 31 -5.01 -16.59 2.56
CA LEU A 31 -5.72 -16.12 3.75
C LEU A 31 -4.73 -15.59 4.80
N VAL A 32 -3.65 -16.34 5.07
CA VAL A 32 -2.63 -15.95 6.05
C VAL A 32 -1.91 -14.68 5.63
N VAL A 33 -1.42 -14.60 4.39
CA VAL A 33 -0.71 -13.43 3.86
C VAL A 33 -1.60 -12.19 3.86
N TYR A 34 -2.84 -12.32 3.39
CA TYR A 34 -3.79 -11.20 3.38
C TYR A 34 -4.13 -10.72 4.78
N ASN A 35 -4.39 -11.66 5.71
CA ASN A 35 -4.70 -11.31 7.11
C ASN A 35 -3.52 -10.62 7.81
N SER A 36 -2.28 -11.03 7.51
CA SER A 36 -1.08 -10.34 8.00
C SER A 36 -1.00 -8.92 7.44
N LEU A 37 -1.16 -8.77 6.12
CA LEU A 37 -1.02 -7.50 5.43
C LEU A 37 -2.03 -6.45 5.95
N GLN A 38 -3.30 -6.82 6.15
CA GLN A 38 -4.32 -5.88 6.66
C GLN A 38 -4.08 -5.40 8.09
N ARG A 39 -3.28 -6.15 8.87
CA ARG A 39 -2.93 -5.80 10.26
C ARG A 39 -1.66 -4.96 10.37
N MET A 40 -0.90 -4.88 9.30
CA MET A 40 0.28 -4.04 9.22
C MET A 40 -0.13 -2.62 8.83
N CYS A 41 0.04 -1.66 9.74
CA CYS A 41 -0.36 -0.26 9.57
C CYS A 41 0.62 0.56 8.72
N PHE A 42 1.49 -0.10 7.93
CA PHE A 42 2.50 0.51 7.07
C PHE A 42 2.61 -0.27 5.77
N HIS A 43 3.40 0.21 4.84
CA HIS A 43 3.66 -0.47 3.56
C HIS A 43 4.76 -1.53 3.75
N PRO A 44 4.44 -2.78 4.09
CA PRO A 44 5.45 -3.80 4.36
C PRO A 44 6.15 -4.27 3.09
N SER A 45 7.39 -4.74 3.23
CA SER A 45 8.05 -5.59 2.25
C SER A 45 7.57 -7.04 2.37
N ALA A 46 7.89 -7.87 1.38
CA ALA A 46 7.56 -9.30 1.45
C ALA A 46 8.28 -10.01 2.62
N GLU A 47 9.51 -9.57 2.93
CA GLU A 47 10.29 -10.09 4.06
C GLU A 47 9.66 -9.74 5.40
N GLU A 48 9.12 -8.53 5.54
CA GLU A 48 8.43 -8.12 6.76
C GLU A 48 7.13 -8.92 6.94
N VAL A 49 6.36 -9.13 5.88
CA VAL A 49 5.18 -10.01 5.91
C VAL A 49 5.59 -11.44 6.27
N TYR A 50 6.64 -11.97 5.63
CA TYR A 50 7.16 -13.31 5.93
C TYR A 50 7.57 -13.45 7.39
N SER A 51 8.34 -12.50 7.92
CA SER A 51 8.79 -12.51 9.32
C SER A 51 7.62 -12.48 10.30
N ASN A 52 6.53 -11.80 9.95
CA ASN A 52 5.34 -11.74 10.78
C ASN A 52 4.55 -13.06 10.80
N ILE A 53 4.44 -13.78 9.67
CA ILE A 53 3.62 -14.99 9.59
C ILE A 53 4.39 -16.29 9.88
N HIS A 54 5.69 -16.32 9.66
CA HIS A 54 6.51 -17.54 9.71
C HIS A 54 6.49 -18.26 11.06
N PRO A 55 6.50 -17.58 12.22
CA PRO A 55 6.46 -18.27 13.52
C PRO A 55 5.25 -19.20 13.69
N GLU A 56 4.08 -18.80 13.17
CA GLU A 56 2.85 -19.58 13.25
C GLU A 56 2.56 -20.42 12.00
N ASN A 57 3.27 -20.15 10.89
CA ASN A 57 3.07 -20.80 9.61
C ASN A 57 4.41 -21.21 8.96
N PRO A 58 5.18 -22.09 9.59
CA PRO A 58 6.54 -22.44 9.14
C PRO A 58 6.59 -23.14 7.77
N SER A 59 5.46 -23.66 7.29
CA SER A 59 5.34 -24.25 5.95
C SER A 59 5.26 -23.24 4.82
N ILE A 60 5.01 -21.96 5.12
CA ILE A 60 4.96 -20.90 4.11
C ILE A 60 6.37 -20.34 3.94
N SER A 61 6.93 -20.52 2.74
CA SER A 61 8.26 -19.98 2.40
C SER A 61 8.21 -18.51 2.02
N LEU A 62 9.35 -17.82 2.07
CA LEU A 62 9.47 -16.44 1.58
C LEU A 62 9.08 -16.34 0.09
N ALA A 63 9.47 -17.31 -0.74
CA ALA A 63 9.07 -17.36 -2.15
C ALA A 63 7.54 -17.45 -2.31
N THR A 64 6.87 -18.21 -1.45
CA THR A 64 5.40 -18.30 -1.44
C THR A 64 4.77 -16.95 -1.08
N VAL A 65 5.34 -16.21 -0.14
CA VAL A 65 4.87 -14.87 0.22
C VAL A 65 5.00 -13.91 -0.97
N TYR A 66 6.16 -13.86 -1.63
CA TYR A 66 6.36 -13.05 -2.85
C TYR A 66 5.33 -13.38 -3.93
N ASN A 67 5.20 -14.67 -4.29
CA ASN A 67 4.26 -15.10 -5.33
C ASN A 67 2.81 -14.76 -4.96
N THR A 68 2.46 -14.86 -3.68
CA THR A 68 1.11 -14.52 -3.19
C THR A 68 0.86 -13.03 -3.29
N LEU A 69 1.79 -12.20 -2.83
CA LEU A 69 1.68 -10.73 -2.91
C LEU A 69 1.63 -10.25 -4.37
N ASP A 70 2.48 -10.80 -5.25
CA ASP A 70 2.44 -10.46 -6.67
C ASP A 70 1.11 -10.87 -7.32
N SER A 71 0.53 -12.03 -6.95
CA SER A 71 -0.80 -12.42 -7.41
C SER A 71 -1.91 -11.48 -6.92
N PHE A 72 -1.78 -10.91 -5.73
CA PHE A 72 -2.70 -9.89 -5.22
C PHE A 72 -2.59 -8.57 -6.00
N VAL A 73 -1.38 -8.18 -6.38
CA VAL A 73 -1.14 -6.99 -7.22
C VAL A 73 -1.74 -7.18 -8.61
N GLU A 74 -1.51 -8.33 -9.25
CA GLU A 74 -2.08 -8.68 -10.57
C GLU A 74 -3.61 -8.66 -10.54
N ALA A 75 -4.22 -9.15 -9.46
CA ALA A 75 -5.66 -9.11 -9.25
C ALA A 75 -6.18 -7.72 -8.86
N LYS A 76 -5.32 -6.71 -8.70
CA LYS A 76 -5.65 -5.35 -8.21
C LYS A 76 -6.29 -5.33 -6.81
N LEU A 77 -6.01 -6.34 -6.01
CA LEU A 77 -6.46 -6.45 -4.62
C LEU A 77 -5.63 -5.58 -3.69
N ILE A 78 -4.37 -5.37 -4.03
CA ILE A 78 -3.41 -4.47 -3.38
C ILE A 78 -2.58 -3.75 -4.45
N THR A 79 -1.81 -2.73 -4.06
CA THR A 79 -0.88 -2.05 -4.95
C THR A 79 0.56 -2.26 -4.52
N LYS A 80 1.50 -2.04 -5.44
CA LYS A 80 2.94 -2.16 -5.22
C LYS A 80 3.57 -0.78 -5.35
N VAL A 81 4.32 -0.38 -4.34
CA VAL A 81 5.03 0.90 -4.28
C VAL A 81 6.53 0.62 -4.19
N SER A 82 7.32 1.29 -5.00
CA SER A 82 8.79 1.18 -4.92
C SER A 82 9.32 2.13 -3.85
N SER A 83 10.12 1.62 -2.90
CA SER A 83 10.84 2.47 -1.95
C SER A 83 12.07 3.12 -2.61
N GLU A 84 12.63 4.15 -1.97
CA GLU A 84 13.87 4.80 -2.42
C GLU A 84 15.06 3.83 -2.47
N ALA A 85 15.08 2.83 -1.59
CA ALA A 85 16.08 1.77 -1.57
C ALA A 85 15.90 0.72 -2.69
N GLY A 86 14.92 0.92 -3.60
CA GLY A 86 14.61 -0.02 -4.68
C GLY A 86 13.88 -1.28 -4.22
N LYS A 87 13.45 -1.34 -2.96
CA LYS A 87 12.66 -2.44 -2.43
C LYS A 87 11.20 -2.26 -2.79
N SER A 88 10.54 -3.35 -3.14
CA SER A 88 9.09 -3.38 -3.32
C SER A 88 8.38 -3.36 -1.98
N ARG A 89 7.41 -2.45 -1.85
CA ARG A 89 6.51 -2.38 -0.71
C ARG A 89 5.08 -2.59 -1.19
N TYR A 90 4.26 -3.15 -0.33
CA TYR A 90 2.89 -3.51 -0.68
C TYR A 90 1.92 -2.66 0.11
N ASP A 91 0.98 -2.06 -0.61
CA ASP A 91 -0.03 -1.19 -0.06
C ASP A 91 -1.40 -1.87 -0.13
N PHE A 92 -1.98 -2.05 1.04
CA PHE A 92 -3.31 -2.62 1.22
C PHE A 92 -4.42 -1.61 0.88
N ASN A 93 -4.13 -0.31 0.96
CA ASN A 93 -5.09 0.74 0.71
C ASN A 93 -5.25 0.98 -0.79
N THR A 94 -6.34 0.52 -1.36
CA THR A 94 -6.67 0.71 -2.79
C THR A 94 -7.48 1.98 -3.08
N VAL A 95 -7.86 2.74 -2.05
CA VAL A 95 -8.47 4.07 -2.22
C VAL A 95 -7.39 5.01 -2.72
N HIS A 96 -7.73 5.86 -3.69
CA HIS A 96 -6.77 6.80 -4.26
C HIS A 96 -6.16 7.72 -3.19
N HIS A 97 -4.83 7.76 -3.11
CA HIS A 97 -4.06 8.60 -2.20
C HIS A 97 -2.67 8.88 -2.78
N HIS A 98 -1.95 9.80 -2.15
CA HIS A 98 -0.57 10.14 -2.46
C HIS A 98 0.37 9.48 -1.47
N HIS A 99 1.67 9.45 -1.76
CA HIS A 99 2.67 8.88 -0.87
C HIS A 99 3.73 9.90 -0.47
N ILE A 100 4.10 9.92 0.81
CA ILE A 100 5.28 10.63 1.30
C ILE A 100 6.34 9.60 1.66
N HIS A 101 7.44 9.63 0.93
CA HIS A 101 8.59 8.74 1.14
C HIS A 101 9.58 9.42 2.07
N LEU A 102 9.82 8.83 3.23
CA LEU A 102 10.78 9.31 4.22
C LEU A 102 12.15 8.70 3.94
N THR A 103 13.05 9.49 3.35
CA THR A 103 14.34 8.99 2.85
C THR A 103 15.34 8.60 3.94
N ASN A 104 15.12 9.07 5.17
CA ASN A 104 16.00 8.77 6.31
C ASN A 104 15.50 7.64 7.22
N THR A 105 14.24 7.18 7.06
CA THR A 105 13.67 6.07 7.84
C THR A 105 13.15 4.94 6.96
N ASP A 106 13.16 5.10 5.63
CA ASP A 106 12.59 4.17 4.63
C ASP A 106 11.08 3.86 4.84
N GLU A 107 10.39 4.77 5.54
CA GLU A 107 8.94 4.70 5.75
C GLU A 107 8.20 5.33 4.56
N ILE A 108 7.02 4.79 4.25
CA ILE A 108 6.08 5.37 3.29
C ILE A 108 4.79 5.67 4.03
N ILE A 109 4.29 6.90 3.88
CA ILE A 109 3.09 7.40 4.55
C ILE A 109 2.04 7.73 3.49
N ASP A 110 0.80 7.27 3.72
CA ASP A 110 -0.35 7.68 2.92
C ASP A 110 -0.67 9.15 3.17
N TYR A 111 -0.86 9.90 2.11
CA TYR A 111 -1.21 11.30 2.16
C TYR A 111 -2.47 11.57 1.33
N HIS A 112 -3.51 12.01 1.99
CA HIS A 112 -4.79 12.34 1.38
C HIS A 112 -5.00 13.85 1.37
N ASP A 113 -5.02 14.45 0.19
CA ASP A 113 -5.27 15.88 0.00
C ASP A 113 -6.01 16.14 -1.31
N THR A 114 -7.33 16.21 -1.20
CA THR A 114 -8.21 16.43 -2.35
C THR A 114 -8.05 17.84 -2.93
N GLU A 115 -7.74 18.84 -2.10
CA GLU A 115 -7.55 20.22 -2.56
C GLU A 115 -6.28 20.33 -3.39
N LEU A 116 -5.17 19.73 -2.92
CA LEU A 116 -3.92 19.67 -3.66
C LEU A 116 -4.09 18.96 -5.00
N GLN A 117 -4.79 17.81 -5.01
CA GLN A 117 -5.09 17.07 -6.23
C GLN A 117 -5.86 17.94 -7.25
N GLN A 118 -6.94 18.59 -6.82
CA GLN A 118 -7.73 19.45 -7.68
C GLN A 118 -6.94 20.65 -8.18
N LEU A 119 -6.09 21.24 -7.35
CA LEU A 119 -5.23 22.36 -7.71
C LEU A 119 -4.27 21.97 -8.84
N ILE A 120 -3.62 20.81 -8.73
CA ILE A 120 -2.65 20.34 -9.74
C ILE A 120 -3.36 19.98 -11.04
N ILE A 121 -4.47 19.23 -10.97
CA ILE A 121 -5.26 18.89 -12.15
C ILE A 121 -5.73 20.16 -12.87
N GLY A 122 -6.32 21.11 -12.14
CA GLY A 122 -6.79 22.36 -12.72
C GLY A 122 -5.66 23.23 -13.31
N TYR A 123 -4.45 23.15 -12.72
CA TYR A 123 -3.27 23.81 -13.28
C TYR A 123 -2.84 23.18 -14.60
N LEU A 124 -2.79 21.84 -14.65
CA LEU A 124 -2.40 21.10 -15.87
C LEU A 124 -3.42 21.27 -16.99
N GLU A 125 -4.72 21.32 -16.69
CA GLU A 125 -5.78 21.59 -17.66
C GLU A 125 -5.64 22.98 -18.29
N LYS A 126 -5.28 24.00 -17.50
CA LYS A 126 -5.00 25.37 -18.00
C LYS A 126 -3.81 25.42 -18.95
N LYS A 127 -2.85 24.50 -18.84
CA LYS A 127 -1.70 24.39 -19.75
C LYS A 127 -2.07 23.89 -21.14
N LYS A 128 -3.30 23.38 -21.34
CA LYS A 128 -3.82 22.90 -22.62
C LYS A 128 -2.85 21.96 -23.34
N ILE A 129 -2.37 20.93 -22.63
CA ILE A 129 -1.51 19.91 -23.24
C ILE A 129 -2.34 19.19 -24.31
N SER A 130 -1.92 19.34 -25.58
CA SER A 130 -2.67 18.81 -26.72
C SER A 130 -2.65 17.27 -26.72
N ASN A 131 -3.77 16.66 -27.11
CA ASN A 131 -3.93 15.22 -27.25
C ASN A 131 -3.69 14.43 -25.97
N LEU A 132 -4.06 15.00 -24.80
CA LEU A 132 -3.91 14.40 -23.47
C LEU A 132 -5.19 14.60 -22.67
N VAL A 133 -5.64 13.52 -22.02
CA VAL A 133 -6.66 13.54 -20.98
C VAL A 133 -6.04 12.99 -19.71
N ILE A 134 -6.08 13.78 -18.63
CA ILE A 134 -5.57 13.34 -17.33
C ILE A 134 -6.62 12.41 -16.72
N SER A 135 -6.30 11.13 -16.56
CA SER A 135 -7.19 10.14 -15.97
C SER A 135 -7.01 10.02 -14.46
N ASP A 136 -5.80 10.31 -13.97
CA ASP A 136 -5.44 10.19 -12.55
C ASP A 136 -4.19 10.99 -12.23
N LEU A 137 -4.00 11.34 -10.95
CA LEU A 137 -2.83 12.04 -10.43
C LEU A 137 -2.41 11.42 -9.10
N GLN A 138 -1.26 10.79 -9.07
CA GLN A 138 -0.63 10.31 -7.84
C GLN A 138 0.71 11.01 -7.61
N LEU A 139 0.88 11.60 -6.45
CA LEU A 139 2.11 12.28 -6.05
C LEU A 139 2.98 11.37 -5.20
N HIS A 140 4.27 11.39 -5.48
CA HIS A 140 5.30 10.79 -4.65
C HIS A 140 6.18 11.92 -4.10
N ILE A 141 5.98 12.26 -2.84
CA ILE A 141 6.69 13.34 -2.16
C ILE A 141 7.87 12.74 -1.41
N LYS A 142 9.08 13.21 -1.68
CA LYS A 142 10.28 12.82 -0.92
C LYS A 142 10.47 13.80 0.23
N ALA A 143 10.62 13.27 1.43
CA ALA A 143 10.80 14.06 2.64
C ALA A 143 11.81 13.40 3.59
N GLN A 144 12.21 14.12 4.61
CA GLN A 144 13.01 13.60 5.71
C GLN A 144 12.31 13.91 7.03
N LYS A 145 12.25 12.94 7.90
CA LYS A 145 11.77 13.12 9.28
C LYS A 145 12.78 13.99 10.02
N ILE A 146 12.35 15.16 10.50
CA ILE A 146 13.22 16.08 11.26
C ILE A 146 13.69 15.43 12.56
N ASN A 147 12.76 14.75 13.24
CA ASN A 147 13.06 13.93 14.40
C ASN A 147 12.55 12.52 14.15
N PRO A 148 13.44 11.52 13.94
CA PRO A 148 13.03 10.14 13.64
C PRO A 148 12.16 9.49 14.72
N GLU A 149 12.27 9.91 15.97
CA GLU A 149 11.52 9.36 17.10
C GLU A 149 10.10 9.95 17.26
N ARG A 150 9.80 11.04 16.58
CA ARG A 150 8.48 11.68 16.66
C ARG A 150 7.58 11.25 15.53
N GLU A 151 6.30 11.08 15.83
CA GLU A 151 5.29 10.86 14.80
C GLU A 151 5.08 12.12 13.94
N ILE A 152 4.66 11.90 12.70
CA ILE A 152 4.33 13.00 11.77
C ILE A 152 2.86 13.35 11.96
N HIS A 153 2.60 14.64 12.19
CA HIS A 153 1.24 15.16 12.27
C HIS A 153 0.99 16.13 11.12
N ILE A 154 -0.05 15.86 10.33
CA ILE A 154 -0.56 16.80 9.31
C ILE A 154 -1.77 17.53 9.93
N LYS A 155 -1.68 18.85 9.94
CA LYS A 155 -2.76 19.72 10.44
C LYS A 155 -3.75 20.03 9.33
#